data_996d60a0ba49baf635d80311f8390029
#
_entry.id   996d60a0ba49baf635d80311f8390029
#
_cell.length_a   1.000
_cell.length_b   1.000
_cell.length_c   1.000
_cell.angle_alpha   90.00
_cell.angle_beta   90.00
_cell.angle_gamma   90.00
#
_symmetry.space_group_name_H-M   'P 1'
#
loop_
_entity.id
_entity.type
_entity.pdbx_description
1 polymer ?
#
loop_
_entity_poly.entity_id
_entity_poly.type
_entity_poly.pdbx_seq_one_letter_code
_entity_poly.pdbx_strand_id
1 'polypeptide(L)'
;MAESPTAATVENFTAPMTSGQTFELAGRPAKYTVLYFYPKDNTPGCTTESIAFREAYPEFQAAQAEIYGISRDTLRSHENFKGKLGLPFELISDPEESVCTQFGVMKMKNMYGKQVRGVERSTFIIDAQGRLVKEWRGVKVNDHVAEVLEFLKSQP
;
A
#
# COMPACT_ATOMS: atom_id res chain seq x y z
N MET A 1 5.29 20.64 21.84
CA MET A 1 5.78 20.78 20.50
C MET A 1 4.66 20.74 19.46
N ALA A 2 4.72 21.65 18.55
CA ALA A 2 3.70 21.68 17.52
C ALA A 2 3.78 20.45 16.63
N GLU A 3 2.64 19.95 16.22
CA GLU A 3 2.59 18.83 15.29
C GLU A 3 3.07 19.27 13.92
N SER A 4 3.62 18.32 13.18
CA SER A 4 3.97 18.60 11.80
C SER A 4 2.71 18.93 11.02
N PRO A 5 2.70 20.01 10.23
CA PRO A 5 1.52 20.31 9.42
C PRO A 5 1.20 19.25 8.37
N THR A 6 2.14 18.33 8.12
CA THR A 6 1.90 17.22 7.17
C THR A 6 1.26 16.00 7.81
N ALA A 7 1.12 15.98 9.15
CA ALA A 7 0.53 14.84 9.86
C ALA A 7 -1.00 14.91 9.81
N ALA A 8 -1.57 14.84 8.61
CA ALA A 8 -3.01 14.90 8.43
C ALA A 8 -3.66 13.59 8.86
N THR A 9 -4.85 13.68 9.44
CA THR A 9 -5.63 12.50 9.79
C THR A 9 -6.21 11.89 8.52
N VAL A 10 -6.06 10.57 8.38
CA VAL A 10 -6.64 9.82 7.27
C VAL A 10 -8.01 9.34 7.71
N GLU A 11 -9.03 9.60 6.88
CA GLU A 11 -10.37 9.12 7.17
C GLU A 11 -10.40 7.60 7.16
N ASN A 12 -11.11 7.02 8.13
CA ASN A 12 -11.24 5.57 8.21
C ASN A 12 -11.96 5.02 6.98
N PHE A 13 -11.58 3.82 6.57
CA PHE A 13 -12.26 3.14 5.48
C PHE A 13 -12.25 1.64 5.73
N THR A 14 -13.16 0.93 5.07
CA THR A 14 -13.18 -0.53 5.06
C THR A 14 -13.16 -1.00 3.61
N ALA A 15 -12.59 -2.18 3.40
CA ALA A 15 -12.55 -2.77 2.07
C ALA A 15 -12.32 -4.27 2.19
N PRO A 16 -12.80 -5.06 1.21
CA PRO A 16 -12.56 -6.50 1.23
C PRO A 16 -11.08 -6.80 1.03
N MET A 17 -10.63 -7.86 1.68
CA MET A 17 -9.22 -8.21 1.74
C MET A 17 -9.08 -9.72 1.59
N THR A 18 -7.92 -10.16 1.15
CA THR A 18 -7.62 -11.59 1.03
C THR A 18 -7.83 -12.32 2.36
N SER A 19 -7.88 -13.65 2.30
CA SER A 19 -8.12 -14.52 3.45
C SER A 19 -9.52 -14.36 4.05
N GLY A 20 -10.49 -13.93 3.23
CA GLY A 20 -11.88 -13.81 3.66
C GLY A 20 -12.13 -12.74 4.71
N GLN A 21 -11.25 -11.75 4.80
CA GLN A 21 -11.31 -10.72 5.82
C GLN A 21 -11.73 -9.36 5.23
N THR A 22 -12.10 -8.46 6.12
CA THR A 22 -12.36 -7.07 5.76
C THR A 22 -11.31 -6.21 6.44
N PHE A 23 -10.65 -5.37 5.63
CA PHE A 23 -9.70 -4.41 6.19
C PHE A 23 -10.44 -3.21 6.75
N GLU A 24 -10.06 -2.78 7.93
CA GLU A 24 -10.52 -1.51 8.49
C GLU A 24 -9.30 -0.77 8.98
N LEU A 25 -9.13 0.49 8.55
CA LEU A 25 -7.95 1.27 8.93
C LEU A 25 -7.94 1.56 10.43
N ALA A 26 -9.10 1.94 10.98
CA ALA A 26 -9.20 2.22 12.42
C ALA A 26 -8.97 0.95 13.22
N GLY A 27 -8.29 1.09 14.34
CA GLY A 27 -8.08 -0.04 15.25
C GLY A 27 -7.00 -1.02 14.82
N ARG A 28 -6.14 -0.64 13.88
CA ARG A 28 -4.99 -1.48 13.56
C ARG A 28 -4.06 -1.59 14.76
N PRO A 29 -3.65 -2.81 15.13
CA PRO A 29 -2.83 -3.00 16.33
C PRO A 29 -1.38 -2.58 16.15
N ALA A 30 -0.89 -2.51 14.91
CA ALA A 30 0.48 -2.16 14.65
C ALA A 30 0.73 -0.67 14.87
N LYS A 31 1.96 -0.32 15.21
CA LYS A 31 2.35 1.07 15.38
C LYS A 31 2.24 1.84 14.07
N TYR A 32 2.54 1.16 12.96
CA TYR A 32 2.45 1.75 11.61
C TYR A 32 1.74 0.79 10.67
N THR A 33 0.96 1.36 9.76
CA THR A 33 0.33 0.62 8.66
C THR A 33 0.91 1.16 7.37
N VAL A 34 1.50 0.27 6.57
CA VAL A 34 2.05 0.60 5.25
C VAL A 34 1.07 0.15 4.19
N LEU A 35 0.59 1.09 3.39
CA LEU A 35 -0.32 0.80 2.29
C LEU A 35 0.43 1.09 0.99
N TYR A 36 0.64 0.08 0.13
CA TYR A 36 1.23 0.33 -1.17
C TYR A 36 0.20 0.08 -2.26
N PHE A 37 -0.04 1.13 -3.04
CA PHE A 37 -0.99 1.09 -4.17
C PHE A 37 -0.22 0.75 -5.43
N TYR A 38 -0.75 -0.18 -6.23
CA TYR A 38 -0.09 -0.58 -7.46
C TYR A 38 -1.12 -0.83 -8.56
N PRO A 39 -0.70 -0.74 -9.83
CA PRO A 39 -1.65 -0.78 -10.94
C PRO A 39 -2.38 -2.09 -11.15
N LYS A 40 -1.67 -3.23 -11.08
CA LYS A 40 -2.33 -4.50 -11.42
C LYS A 40 -1.50 -5.71 -11.01
N ASP A 41 -2.19 -6.73 -10.47
CA ASP A 41 -1.58 -8.02 -10.15
C ASP A 41 -0.91 -8.64 -11.38
N ASN A 42 0.15 -9.40 -11.15
CA ASN A 42 0.86 -10.18 -12.17
C ASN A 42 1.55 -9.36 -13.26
N THR A 43 1.71 -8.05 -13.06
CA THR A 43 2.56 -7.24 -13.94
C THR A 43 3.98 -7.23 -13.40
N PRO A 44 5.01 -7.04 -14.26
CA PRO A 44 6.41 -7.15 -13.81
C PRO A 44 6.78 -6.22 -12.65
N GLY A 45 6.45 -4.95 -12.75
CA GLY A 45 6.79 -4.00 -11.69
C GLY A 45 6.08 -4.29 -10.38
N CYS A 46 4.80 -4.64 -10.45
CA CYS A 46 4.03 -4.94 -9.24
C CYS A 46 4.49 -6.23 -8.59
N THR A 47 4.89 -7.21 -9.39
CA THR A 47 5.45 -8.46 -8.88
C THR A 47 6.77 -8.18 -8.17
N THR A 48 7.66 -7.39 -8.79
CA THR A 48 8.95 -7.04 -8.20
C THR A 48 8.76 -6.30 -6.88
N GLU A 49 7.86 -5.33 -6.85
CA GLU A 49 7.59 -4.56 -5.63
C GLU A 49 7.06 -5.45 -4.50
N SER A 50 6.09 -6.31 -4.81
CA SER A 50 5.50 -7.20 -3.82
C SER A 50 6.52 -8.18 -3.26
N ILE A 51 7.38 -8.72 -4.12
CA ILE A 51 8.46 -9.61 -3.68
C ILE A 51 9.44 -8.86 -2.76
N ALA A 52 9.76 -7.61 -3.09
CA ALA A 52 10.65 -6.82 -2.26
C ALA A 52 10.07 -6.60 -0.86
N PHE A 53 8.77 -6.31 -0.77
CA PHE A 53 8.11 -6.21 0.52
C PHE A 53 8.10 -7.55 1.26
N ARG A 54 7.85 -8.65 0.53
CA ARG A 54 7.88 -9.99 1.12
C ARG A 54 9.25 -10.29 1.74
N GLU A 55 10.32 -10.01 1.00
CA GLU A 55 11.68 -10.30 1.46
C GLU A 55 12.06 -9.46 2.68
N ALA A 56 11.57 -8.24 2.76
CA ALA A 56 11.86 -7.35 3.88
C ALA A 56 10.85 -7.46 5.02
N TYR A 57 9.84 -8.31 4.88
CA TYR A 57 8.73 -8.37 5.85
C TYR A 57 9.18 -8.55 7.30
N PRO A 58 10.14 -9.45 7.62
CA PRO A 58 10.57 -9.57 9.02
C PRO A 58 11.12 -8.27 9.60
N GLU A 59 11.80 -7.46 8.77
CA GLU A 59 12.32 -6.18 9.23
C GLU A 59 11.20 -5.16 9.45
N PHE A 60 10.14 -5.21 8.61
CA PHE A 60 8.95 -4.38 8.84
C PHE A 60 8.26 -4.77 10.14
N GLN A 61 8.16 -6.06 10.41
CA GLN A 61 7.58 -6.52 11.68
C GLN A 61 8.41 -6.05 12.87
N ALA A 62 9.74 -6.10 12.75
CA ALA A 62 10.62 -5.60 13.80
C ALA A 62 10.44 -4.11 14.03
N ALA A 63 10.06 -3.36 13.00
CA ALA A 63 9.75 -1.94 13.09
C ALA A 63 8.30 -1.68 13.51
N GLN A 64 7.56 -2.75 13.87
CA GLN A 64 6.16 -2.68 14.31
C GLN A 64 5.22 -2.14 13.23
N ALA A 65 5.46 -2.55 11.99
CA ALA A 65 4.65 -2.14 10.84
C ALA A 65 3.95 -3.34 10.22
N GLU A 66 2.69 -3.13 9.81
CA GLU A 66 1.95 -4.08 8.97
C GLU A 66 1.97 -3.55 7.54
N ILE A 67 1.93 -4.46 6.58
CA ILE A 67 1.96 -4.12 5.16
C ILE A 67 0.68 -4.63 4.49
N TYR A 68 0.09 -3.79 3.63
CA TYR A 68 -1.05 -4.19 2.80
C TYR A 68 -0.85 -3.62 1.41
N GLY A 69 -1.04 -4.47 0.39
CA GLY A 69 -1.05 -4.00 -0.99
C GLY A 69 -2.48 -3.69 -1.40
N ILE A 70 -2.67 -2.70 -2.26
CA ILE A 70 -3.99 -2.28 -2.73
C ILE A 70 -3.96 -2.09 -4.24
N SER A 71 -4.93 -2.66 -4.93
CA SER A 71 -5.16 -2.37 -6.34
C SER A 71 -6.64 -2.54 -6.65
N ARG A 72 -7.01 -2.26 -7.91
CA ARG A 72 -8.38 -2.41 -8.37
C ARG A 72 -8.72 -3.85 -8.79
N ASP A 73 -7.79 -4.78 -8.59
CA ASP A 73 -8.02 -6.18 -8.93
C ASP A 73 -9.07 -6.79 -8.01
N THR A 74 -9.70 -7.85 -8.49
CA THR A 74 -10.71 -8.58 -7.70
C THR A 74 -10.05 -9.36 -6.58
N LEU A 75 -10.85 -9.77 -5.60
CA LEU A 75 -10.35 -10.64 -4.53
C LEU A 75 -9.78 -11.94 -5.10
N ARG A 76 -10.42 -12.50 -6.12
CA ARG A 76 -9.94 -13.72 -6.74
C ARG A 76 -8.54 -13.55 -7.32
N SER A 77 -8.33 -12.45 -8.03
CA SER A 77 -7.00 -12.12 -8.56
C SER A 77 -5.98 -11.99 -7.44
N HIS A 78 -6.35 -11.26 -6.39
CA HIS A 78 -5.48 -11.05 -5.23
C HIS A 78 -5.14 -12.35 -4.52
N GLU A 79 -6.12 -13.25 -4.34
CA GLU A 79 -5.83 -14.54 -3.71
C GLU A 79 -4.83 -15.34 -4.53
N ASN A 80 -5.00 -15.34 -5.85
CA ASN A 80 -4.08 -16.03 -6.74
C ASN A 80 -2.68 -15.41 -6.69
N PHE A 81 -2.60 -14.09 -6.73
CA PHE A 81 -1.33 -13.36 -6.70
C PHE A 81 -0.60 -13.59 -5.37
N LYS A 82 -1.33 -13.48 -4.26
CA LYS A 82 -0.79 -13.73 -2.92
C LYS A 82 -0.25 -15.15 -2.82
N GLY A 83 -1.03 -16.15 -3.26
CA GLY A 83 -0.61 -17.54 -3.20
C GLY A 83 0.59 -17.84 -4.09
N LYS A 84 0.60 -17.28 -5.30
CA LYS A 84 1.69 -17.48 -6.25
C LYS A 84 3.01 -16.94 -5.71
N LEU A 85 2.99 -15.78 -5.08
CA LEU A 85 4.21 -15.16 -4.56
C LEU A 85 4.52 -15.56 -3.12
N GLY A 86 3.60 -16.24 -2.42
CA GLY A 86 3.79 -16.57 -1.01
C GLY A 86 3.89 -15.34 -0.13
N LEU A 87 3.02 -14.36 -0.36
CA LEU A 87 3.05 -13.11 0.41
C LEU A 87 2.61 -13.36 1.84
N PRO A 88 3.37 -12.89 2.84
CA PRO A 88 3.00 -13.07 4.25
C PRO A 88 2.01 -12.02 4.76
N PHE A 89 1.57 -11.12 3.90
CA PHE A 89 0.62 -10.07 4.24
C PHE A 89 -0.57 -10.13 3.27
N GLU A 90 -1.62 -9.40 3.61
CA GLU A 90 -2.86 -9.45 2.85
C GLU A 90 -2.92 -8.35 1.77
N LEU A 91 -3.78 -8.57 0.78
CA LEU A 91 -4.00 -7.62 -0.30
C LEU A 91 -5.44 -7.13 -0.23
N ILE A 92 -5.62 -5.82 -0.38
CA ILE A 92 -6.92 -5.15 -0.32
C ILE A 92 -7.44 -4.96 -1.74
N SER A 93 -8.70 -5.32 -1.97
CA SER A 93 -9.34 -5.21 -3.27
C SER A 93 -10.20 -3.95 -3.31
N ASP A 94 -9.96 -3.10 -4.32
CA ASP A 94 -10.67 -1.83 -4.47
C ASP A 94 -11.19 -1.66 -5.91
N PRO A 95 -12.04 -2.59 -6.39
CA PRO A 95 -12.48 -2.55 -7.79
C PRO A 95 -13.30 -1.31 -8.13
N GLU A 96 -13.95 -0.69 -7.15
CA GLU A 96 -14.75 0.51 -7.37
C GLU A 96 -13.96 1.80 -7.16
N GLU A 97 -12.68 1.69 -6.86
CA GLU A 97 -11.76 2.84 -6.73
C GLU A 97 -12.07 3.77 -5.57
N SER A 98 -12.88 3.36 -4.59
CA SER A 98 -13.19 4.24 -3.47
C SER A 98 -11.97 4.56 -2.63
N VAL A 99 -11.14 3.56 -2.32
CA VAL A 99 -9.91 3.78 -1.55
C VAL A 99 -8.87 4.50 -2.40
N CYS A 100 -8.73 4.11 -3.66
CA CYS A 100 -7.80 4.76 -4.58
C CYS A 100 -8.14 6.25 -4.73
N THR A 101 -9.43 6.58 -4.81
CA THR A 101 -9.88 7.97 -4.90
C THR A 101 -9.62 8.72 -3.60
N GLN A 102 -9.86 8.08 -2.46
CA GLN A 102 -9.61 8.68 -1.16
C GLN A 102 -8.14 9.11 -1.02
N PHE A 103 -7.21 8.29 -1.51
CA PHE A 103 -5.79 8.60 -1.41
C PHE A 103 -5.26 9.37 -2.62
N GLY A 104 -6.12 9.68 -3.58
CA GLY A 104 -5.75 10.50 -4.74
C GLY A 104 -4.72 9.85 -5.65
N VAL A 105 -4.77 8.52 -5.80
CA VAL A 105 -3.80 7.81 -6.64
C VAL A 105 -4.31 7.48 -8.04
N MET A 106 -5.56 7.85 -8.36
CA MET A 106 -6.06 7.64 -9.72
C MET A 106 -5.54 8.75 -10.63
N LYS A 107 -4.86 8.38 -11.70
CA LYS A 107 -4.23 9.32 -12.62
C LYS A 107 -4.50 8.94 -14.06
N MET A 108 -4.53 9.94 -14.94
CA MET A 108 -4.55 9.69 -16.37
C MET A 108 -3.12 9.44 -16.83
N LYS A 109 -2.93 8.37 -17.58
CA LYS A 109 -1.60 8.00 -18.10
C LYS A 109 -1.68 7.92 -19.62
N ASN A 110 -0.58 8.32 -20.28
CA ASN A 110 -0.47 8.18 -21.71
C ASN A 110 0.16 6.82 -22.03
N MET A 111 -0.62 5.95 -22.68
CA MET A 111 -0.14 4.63 -23.09
C MET A 111 -0.42 4.45 -24.58
N TYR A 112 0.66 4.30 -25.35
CA TYR A 112 0.57 4.12 -26.81
C TYR A 112 -0.28 5.20 -27.49
N GLY A 113 -0.09 6.46 -27.03
CA GLY A 113 -0.83 7.59 -27.60
C GLY A 113 -2.25 7.78 -27.08
N LYS A 114 -2.69 6.94 -26.14
CA LYS A 114 -4.04 7.04 -25.57
C LYS A 114 -3.97 7.42 -24.10
N GLN A 115 -4.95 8.19 -23.65
CA GLN A 115 -5.09 8.51 -22.24
C GLN A 115 -5.81 7.36 -21.55
N VAL A 116 -5.16 6.74 -20.58
CA VAL A 116 -5.71 5.62 -19.83
C VAL A 116 -5.72 5.98 -18.36
N ARG A 117 -6.84 5.73 -17.70
CA ARG A 117 -6.97 5.96 -16.27
C ARG A 117 -6.36 4.78 -15.53
N GLY A 118 -5.49 5.06 -14.56
CA GLY A 118 -4.84 4.00 -13.82
C GLY A 118 -4.34 4.46 -12.46
N VAL A 119 -3.87 3.51 -11.67
CA VAL A 119 -3.32 3.77 -10.35
C VAL A 119 -1.88 4.24 -10.49
N GLU A 120 -1.58 5.38 -9.89
CA GLU A 120 -0.20 5.86 -9.74
C GLU A 120 0.41 5.10 -8.57
N ARG A 121 1.52 4.39 -8.82
CA ARG A 121 2.19 3.62 -7.77
C ARG A 121 2.58 4.55 -6.63
N SER A 122 2.09 4.26 -5.44
CA SER A 122 2.24 5.15 -4.28
C SER A 122 2.27 4.33 -3.00
N THR A 123 2.98 4.82 -1.99
CA THR A 123 3.03 4.16 -0.69
C THR A 123 2.76 5.19 0.40
N PHE A 124 1.98 4.78 1.39
CA PHE A 124 1.58 5.65 2.50
C PHE A 124 1.86 4.94 3.81
N ILE A 125 2.40 5.66 4.78
CA ILE A 125 2.58 5.15 6.14
C ILE A 125 1.65 5.91 7.07
N ILE A 126 0.81 5.17 7.80
CA ILE A 126 -0.20 5.73 8.70
C ILE A 126 0.10 5.22 10.10
N ASP A 127 0.10 6.10 11.10
CA ASP A 127 0.40 5.70 12.47
C ASP A 127 -0.84 5.13 13.18
N ALA A 128 -0.66 4.71 14.43
CA ALA A 128 -1.73 4.08 15.20
C ALA A 128 -2.88 5.02 15.51
N GLN A 129 -2.68 6.32 15.40
CA GLN A 129 -3.72 7.33 15.60
C GLN A 129 -4.41 7.72 14.29
N GLY A 130 -4.10 7.04 13.20
CA GLY A 130 -4.71 7.34 11.91
C GLY A 130 -4.11 8.53 11.19
N ARG A 131 -2.90 8.95 11.55
CA ARG A 131 -2.26 10.11 10.93
C ARG A 131 -1.32 9.65 9.83
N LEU A 132 -1.33 10.37 8.70
CA LEU A 132 -0.40 10.11 7.60
C LEU A 132 0.96 10.70 7.98
N VAL A 133 1.94 9.83 8.18
CA VAL A 133 3.27 10.27 8.60
C VAL A 133 4.27 10.36 7.45
N LYS A 134 4.01 9.67 6.34
CA LYS A 134 4.88 9.73 5.18
C LYS A 134 4.15 9.22 3.95
N GLU A 135 4.45 9.80 2.80
CA GLU A 135 3.93 9.30 1.53
C GLU A 135 4.99 9.40 0.44
N TRP A 136 4.90 8.49 -0.51
CA TRP A 136 5.69 8.50 -1.75
C TRP A 136 4.72 8.35 -2.90
N ARG A 137 4.76 9.26 -3.87
CA ARG A 137 3.88 9.21 -5.04
C ARG A 137 4.71 9.10 -6.30
N GLY A 138 4.14 8.46 -7.34
CA GLY A 138 4.85 8.26 -8.58
C GLY A 138 6.10 7.42 -8.38
N VAL A 139 5.98 6.34 -7.64
CA VAL A 139 7.09 5.51 -7.17
C VAL A 139 7.71 4.71 -8.32
N LYS A 140 9.04 4.69 -8.36
CA LYS A 140 9.79 3.74 -9.17
C LYS A 140 10.17 2.58 -8.27
N VAL A 141 10.04 1.36 -8.79
CA VAL A 141 10.18 0.16 -7.98
C VAL A 141 11.57 -0.01 -7.39
N ASN A 142 12.62 0.38 -8.12
CA ASN A 142 14.00 0.20 -7.66
C ASN A 142 14.23 0.92 -6.34
N ASP A 143 14.73 0.18 -5.35
CA ASP A 143 15.11 0.69 -4.03
C ASP A 143 13.98 1.31 -3.22
N HIS A 144 12.74 1.24 -3.72
CA HIS A 144 11.62 1.89 -3.01
C HIS A 144 11.34 1.23 -1.65
N VAL A 145 11.29 -0.10 -1.61
CA VAL A 145 10.98 -0.81 -0.37
C VAL A 145 12.06 -0.53 0.68
N ALA A 146 13.31 -0.44 0.24
CA ALA A 146 14.41 -0.09 1.15
C ALA A 146 14.23 1.31 1.72
N GLU A 147 13.76 2.26 0.91
CA GLU A 147 13.47 3.62 1.39
C GLU A 147 12.36 3.64 2.43
N VAL A 148 11.30 2.87 2.20
CA VAL A 148 10.19 2.79 3.14
C VAL A 148 10.66 2.22 4.48
N LEU A 149 11.43 1.14 4.42
CA LEU A 149 11.96 0.51 5.62
C LEU A 149 12.91 1.45 6.37
N GLU A 150 13.79 2.13 5.65
CA GLU A 150 14.71 3.08 6.24
C GLU A 150 13.99 4.18 6.98
N PHE A 151 12.92 4.72 6.39
CA PHE A 151 12.10 5.72 7.05
C PHE A 151 11.56 5.19 8.39
N LEU A 152 11.01 3.97 8.39
CA LEU A 152 10.45 3.38 9.61
C LEU A 152 11.51 3.17 10.67
N LYS A 153 12.70 2.74 10.28
CA LYS A 153 13.81 2.53 11.23
C LYS A 153 14.29 3.84 11.85
N SER A 154 14.08 4.96 11.17
CA SER A 154 14.50 6.27 11.69
C SER A 154 13.51 6.87 12.68
N GLN A 155 12.34 6.26 12.84
CA GLN A 155 11.32 6.77 13.77
C GLN A 155 11.61 6.31 15.20
N PRO A 156 11.30 7.15 16.18
CA PRO A 156 11.52 6.78 17.60
C PRO A 156 10.64 5.66 18.09
#